data_bc4f685e23e95c4c85048af11719b2dd
#
_entry.id   bc4f685e23e95c4c85048af11719b2dd
#
_cell.length_a   1.000
_cell.length_b   1.000
_cell.length_c   1.000
_cell.angle_alpha   90.00
_cell.angle_beta   90.00
_cell.angle_gamma   90.00
#
_symmetry.space_group_name_H-M   'P 1'
#
loop_
_entity.id
_entity.type
_entity.pdbx_description
1 polymer ?
#
loop_
_entity_poly.entity_id
_entity_poly.type
_entity_poly.pdbx_seq_one_letter_code
_entity_poly.pdbx_strand_id
1 'polypeptide(L)'
;MFENLSDRLSKTLRNISGRGRLTEDNIKETLREVRMALLEADVALPVVRDFINNVKERAIGVEVNKSLTPGQEFVKIVQAELEAAMGEANESLNLATQPPAVILMAGLQGAGKTTSVGKLAKFLRERHKKKVLVVSADVYRPAAIKQLETLAQGVNVDFFPSDVKQKPVDIVKAALADAKLKFYDVLIVDTAGRLHVDSEMMDEIKQVHAALNPIETLFTVDAMTGQDAANTAKAFNEALPLTGVILTKVDGDARGGAALSIRQITGKPIKFLGVGEKTDALEPFHPDRVASRILGMGDILSLIEDLERSVDHEKAEKMAQKFKKGDDFTLEDFREQLREMKKMGGMMSMLEKLPGAKNLPDHVKNQVDDKMFNKLEAIINSMTLKERANPDIIKGSRRRRIALGSGTQVQDVNKLLKQFDEMQRMMKKMRKGGMAKMMRGMQGLMGGGLGGLGGMFRR
;
A
#
# COMPACT_ATOMS: atom_id res chain seq x y z
N MET A 1 3.15 8.33 -2.94
CA MET A 1 3.87 7.99 -1.69
C MET A 1 5.36 8.24 -1.90
N PHE A 2 5.99 9.07 -1.08
CA PHE A 2 7.43 9.40 -1.08
C PHE A 2 8.00 9.98 -2.41
N GLU A 3 7.18 10.60 -3.25
CA GLU A 3 7.59 10.98 -4.62
C GLU A 3 8.73 11.98 -4.65
N ASN A 4 8.64 13.05 -3.86
CA ASN A 4 9.68 14.09 -3.83
C ASN A 4 11.02 13.55 -3.31
N LEU A 5 10.99 12.76 -2.22
CA LEU A 5 12.19 12.14 -1.65
C LEU A 5 12.80 11.15 -2.64
N SER A 6 11.97 10.29 -3.24
CA SER A 6 12.39 9.29 -4.21
C SER A 6 13.04 9.92 -5.45
N ASP A 7 12.43 10.97 -6.02
CA ASP A 7 12.96 11.62 -7.22
C ASP A 7 14.31 12.30 -6.96
N ARG A 8 14.47 12.95 -5.81
CA ARG A 8 15.73 13.56 -5.42
C ARG A 8 16.82 12.55 -5.15
N LEU A 9 16.55 11.56 -4.30
CA LEU A 9 17.52 10.52 -3.99
C LEU A 9 17.94 9.73 -5.23
N SER A 10 16.99 9.35 -6.09
CA SER A 10 17.29 8.65 -7.33
C SER A 10 18.18 9.46 -8.27
N LYS A 11 17.97 10.77 -8.41
CA LYS A 11 18.80 11.66 -9.22
C LYS A 11 20.21 11.77 -8.65
N THR A 12 20.31 12.04 -7.35
CA THR A 12 21.57 12.22 -6.62
C THR A 12 22.44 10.96 -6.70
N LEU A 13 21.85 9.80 -6.45
CA LEU A 13 22.57 8.52 -6.41
C LEU A 13 23.06 8.05 -7.79
N ARG A 14 22.41 8.48 -8.89
CA ARG A 14 22.87 8.18 -10.27
C ARG A 14 24.12 8.94 -10.67
N ASN A 15 24.43 10.03 -10.02
CA ASN A 15 25.52 10.94 -10.42
C ASN A 15 26.87 10.59 -9.78
N ILE A 16 26.94 9.53 -8.96
CA ILE A 16 28.22 9.14 -8.34
C ILE A 16 29.16 8.62 -9.41
N SER A 17 30.22 9.39 -9.66
CA SER A 17 31.30 9.04 -10.59
C SER A 17 32.52 8.52 -9.82
N GLY A 18 33.26 7.63 -10.44
CA GLY A 18 34.51 7.09 -9.87
C GLY A 18 34.75 5.65 -10.30
N ARG A 19 35.98 5.17 -10.13
CA ARG A 19 36.35 3.77 -10.42
C ARG A 19 37.04 3.15 -9.20
N GLY A 20 36.57 2.00 -8.81
CA GLY A 20 37.25 1.10 -7.90
C GLY A 20 36.88 1.24 -6.43
N ARG A 21 36.97 2.41 -5.78
CA ARG A 21 36.80 2.58 -4.35
C ARG A 21 35.94 3.80 -4.02
N LEU A 22 35.08 3.69 -2.99
CA LEU A 22 34.39 4.83 -2.41
C LEU A 22 35.35 5.59 -1.49
N THR A 23 35.57 6.87 -1.79
CA THR A 23 36.43 7.78 -1.02
C THR A 23 35.60 8.92 -0.45
N GLU A 24 36.11 9.59 0.59
CA GLU A 24 35.43 10.73 1.19
C GLU A 24 35.14 11.83 0.17
N ASP A 25 36.06 12.08 -0.77
CA ASP A 25 35.93 13.14 -1.78
C ASP A 25 34.83 12.82 -2.81
N ASN A 26 34.74 11.55 -3.27
CA ASN A 26 33.75 11.20 -4.31
C ASN A 26 32.34 10.99 -3.78
N ILE A 27 32.14 10.88 -2.47
CA ILE A 27 30.83 10.75 -1.84
C ILE A 27 30.36 12.03 -1.13
N LYS A 28 31.27 12.99 -0.88
CA LYS A 28 30.98 14.20 -0.10
C LYS A 28 29.84 15.04 -0.66
N GLU A 29 29.84 15.28 -1.96
CA GLU A 29 28.76 16.03 -2.62
C GLU A 29 27.43 15.25 -2.58
N THR A 30 27.49 13.95 -2.85
CA THR A 30 26.31 13.07 -2.78
C THR A 30 25.72 13.04 -1.37
N LEU A 31 26.53 12.92 -0.32
CA LEU A 31 26.08 12.98 1.06
C LEU A 31 25.42 14.31 1.39
N ARG A 32 25.96 15.43 0.87
CA ARG A 32 25.33 16.75 1.01
C ARG A 32 23.95 16.80 0.37
N GLU A 33 23.81 16.28 -0.84
CA GLU A 33 22.53 16.25 -1.55
C GLU A 33 21.53 15.31 -0.87
N VAL A 34 21.96 14.12 -0.41
CA VAL A 34 21.13 13.19 0.38
C VAL A 34 20.64 13.88 1.65
N ARG A 35 21.52 14.60 2.35
CA ARG A 35 21.13 15.39 3.53
C ARG A 35 20.05 16.42 3.19
N MET A 36 20.22 17.16 2.10
CA MET A 36 19.23 18.14 1.66
C MET A 36 17.90 17.50 1.31
N ALA A 37 17.92 16.38 0.60
CA ALA A 37 16.71 15.63 0.25
C ALA A 37 15.93 15.16 1.49
N LEU A 38 16.62 14.66 2.52
CA LEU A 38 16.01 14.25 3.79
C LEU A 38 15.42 15.43 4.56
N LEU A 39 16.11 16.57 4.61
CA LEU A 39 15.62 17.79 5.28
C LEU A 39 14.37 18.34 4.58
N GLU A 40 14.35 18.37 3.25
CA GLU A 40 13.19 18.81 2.46
C GLU A 40 12.01 17.83 2.54
N ALA A 41 12.31 16.56 2.84
CA ALA A 41 11.30 15.56 3.17
C ALA A 41 10.74 15.68 4.60
N ASP A 42 11.12 16.72 5.36
CA ASP A 42 10.74 16.94 6.75
C ASP A 42 11.22 15.82 7.71
N VAL A 43 12.36 15.19 7.42
CA VAL A 43 13.01 14.29 8.38
C VAL A 43 13.60 15.11 9.52
N ALA A 44 13.41 14.65 10.77
CA ALA A 44 13.94 15.34 11.94
C ALA A 44 15.47 15.50 11.88
N LEU A 45 15.97 16.69 12.19
CA LEU A 45 17.39 17.03 12.07
C LEU A 45 18.36 16.07 12.79
N PRO A 46 18.09 15.58 14.01
CA PRO A 46 18.94 14.57 14.65
C PRO A 46 19.02 13.29 13.82
N VAL A 47 17.87 12.82 13.31
CA VAL A 47 17.77 11.61 12.47
C VAL A 47 18.58 11.76 11.18
N VAL A 48 18.47 12.93 10.52
CA VAL A 48 19.26 13.23 9.31
C VAL A 48 20.75 13.20 9.59
N ARG A 49 21.17 13.79 10.70
CA ARG A 49 22.60 13.83 11.09
C ARG A 49 23.14 12.42 11.32
N ASP A 50 22.43 11.61 12.09
CA ASP A 50 22.86 10.26 12.45
C ASP A 50 22.86 9.37 11.18
N PHE A 51 21.84 9.47 10.34
CA PHE A 51 21.78 8.79 9.05
C PHE A 51 22.97 9.10 8.14
N ILE A 52 23.31 10.39 7.97
CA ILE A 52 24.44 10.81 7.12
C ILE A 52 25.77 10.32 7.69
N ASN A 53 25.96 10.37 9.00
CA ASN A 53 27.17 9.86 9.64
C ASN A 53 27.31 8.34 9.45
N ASN A 54 26.25 7.58 9.66
CA ASN A 54 26.25 6.12 9.46
C ASN A 54 26.54 5.73 8.01
N VAL A 55 25.89 6.41 7.04
CA VAL A 55 26.17 6.19 5.62
C VAL A 55 27.65 6.51 5.30
N LYS A 56 28.16 7.63 5.83
CA LYS A 56 29.56 8.02 5.63
C LYS A 56 30.52 6.96 6.16
N GLU A 57 30.34 6.53 7.41
CA GLU A 57 31.20 5.52 8.05
C GLU A 57 31.18 4.18 7.30
N ARG A 58 30.01 3.75 6.84
CA ARG A 58 29.84 2.50 6.07
C ARG A 58 30.42 2.60 4.66
N ALA A 59 30.42 3.78 4.04
CA ALA A 59 30.83 3.95 2.66
C ALA A 59 32.35 4.14 2.51
N ILE A 60 33.01 4.81 3.47
CA ILE A 60 34.45 5.11 3.35
C ILE A 60 35.27 3.82 3.40
N GLY A 61 36.13 3.65 2.40
CA GLY A 61 37.06 2.53 2.32
C GLY A 61 36.46 1.24 1.77
N VAL A 62 35.17 1.20 1.45
CA VAL A 62 34.56 0.03 0.82
C VAL A 62 35.13 -0.18 -0.59
N GLU A 63 35.68 -1.36 -0.83
CA GLU A 63 36.07 -1.79 -2.17
C GLU A 63 34.84 -2.17 -2.99
N VAL A 64 34.67 -1.48 -4.11
CA VAL A 64 33.55 -1.75 -5.01
C VAL A 64 33.71 -3.14 -5.63
N ASN A 65 32.74 -3.99 -5.47
CA ASN A 65 32.71 -5.33 -6.04
C ASN A 65 32.89 -5.24 -7.57
N LYS A 66 33.69 -6.14 -8.16
CA LYS A 66 34.00 -6.13 -9.60
C LYS A 66 32.77 -6.12 -10.52
N SER A 67 31.62 -6.53 -10.01
CA SER A 67 30.34 -6.58 -10.73
C SER A 67 29.47 -5.33 -10.56
N LEU A 68 29.85 -4.37 -9.71
CA LEU A 68 29.07 -3.18 -9.39
C LEU A 68 29.84 -1.89 -9.68
N THR A 69 29.09 -0.81 -9.95
CA THR A 69 29.66 0.53 -9.99
C THR A 69 29.72 1.13 -8.57
N PRO A 70 30.58 2.13 -8.30
CA PRO A 70 30.59 2.84 -7.02
C PRO A 70 29.22 3.39 -6.62
N GLY A 71 28.46 3.91 -7.60
CA GLY A 71 27.10 4.38 -7.35
C GLY A 71 26.15 3.28 -6.91
N GLN A 72 26.23 2.09 -7.51
CA GLN A 72 25.41 0.95 -7.08
C GLN A 72 25.75 0.44 -5.69
N GLU A 73 27.03 0.43 -5.32
CA GLU A 73 27.46 0.06 -3.98
C GLU A 73 27.00 1.09 -2.94
N PHE A 74 27.10 2.38 -3.26
CA PHE A 74 26.59 3.44 -2.40
C PHE A 74 25.07 3.39 -2.22
N VAL A 75 24.31 3.07 -3.29
CA VAL A 75 22.85 2.86 -3.20
C VAL A 75 22.49 1.75 -2.22
N LYS A 76 23.24 0.63 -2.21
CA LYS A 76 23.02 -0.46 -1.25
C LYS A 76 23.26 -0.01 0.19
N ILE A 77 24.30 0.79 0.43
CA ILE A 77 24.62 1.32 1.75
C ILE A 77 23.48 2.23 2.23
N VAL A 78 23.01 3.13 1.35
CA VAL A 78 21.88 4.02 1.64
C VAL A 78 20.58 3.22 1.90
N GLN A 79 20.33 2.18 1.11
CA GLN A 79 19.18 1.29 1.31
C GLN A 79 19.23 0.62 2.68
N ALA A 80 20.34 -0.01 3.01
CA ALA A 80 20.51 -0.68 4.30
C ALA A 80 20.36 0.28 5.49
N GLU A 81 20.81 1.53 5.33
CA GLU A 81 20.65 2.54 6.39
C GLU A 81 19.21 3.06 6.48
N LEU A 82 18.48 3.19 5.36
CA LEU A 82 17.04 3.48 5.36
C LEU A 82 16.25 2.38 6.07
N GLU A 83 16.56 1.13 5.76
CA GLU A 83 15.94 -0.04 6.41
C GLU A 83 16.20 -0.03 7.92
N ALA A 84 17.47 0.17 8.34
CA ALA A 84 17.84 0.24 9.74
C ALA A 84 17.15 1.40 10.48
N ALA A 85 17.05 2.57 9.85
CA ALA A 85 16.38 3.74 10.41
C ALA A 85 14.87 3.51 10.64
N MET A 86 14.22 2.75 9.77
CA MET A 86 12.79 2.41 9.86
C MET A 86 12.51 1.15 10.67
N GLY A 87 13.53 0.33 10.93
CA GLY A 87 13.44 -1.00 11.54
C GLY A 87 13.79 -2.11 10.55
N GLU A 88 14.52 -3.11 11.02
CA GLU A 88 15.08 -4.17 10.14
C GLU A 88 14.03 -5.11 9.55
N ALA A 89 12.89 -5.27 10.23
CA ALA A 89 11.82 -6.16 9.81
C ALA A 89 10.44 -5.63 10.17
N ASN A 90 9.41 -6.21 9.54
CA ASN A 90 8.03 -5.96 9.96
C ASN A 90 7.77 -6.51 11.36
N GLU A 91 7.26 -5.67 12.24
CA GLU A 91 6.81 -6.06 13.56
C GLU A 91 5.27 -6.18 13.57
N SER A 92 4.78 -7.41 13.46
CA SER A 92 3.35 -7.71 13.44
C SER A 92 2.66 -7.40 14.78
N LEU A 93 1.32 -7.41 14.80
CA LEU A 93 0.56 -7.28 16.04
C LEU A 93 0.81 -8.48 16.95
N ASN A 94 0.98 -8.19 18.23
CA ASN A 94 1.00 -9.21 19.26
C ASN A 94 -0.44 -9.50 19.71
N LEU A 95 -0.97 -10.63 19.30
CA LEU A 95 -2.29 -11.13 19.71
C LEU A 95 -2.17 -12.37 20.62
N ALA A 96 -0.96 -12.69 21.09
CA ALA A 96 -0.68 -13.86 21.91
C ALA A 96 -1.05 -13.61 23.37
N THR A 97 -2.36 -13.57 23.64
CA THR A 97 -2.92 -13.41 24.97
C THR A 97 -4.21 -14.23 25.10
N GLN A 98 -4.70 -14.36 26.33
CA GLN A 98 -6.02 -14.92 26.54
C GLN A 98 -7.09 -13.97 25.95
N PRO A 99 -7.98 -14.46 25.08
CA PRO A 99 -8.98 -13.61 24.44
C PRO A 99 -9.91 -12.90 25.43
N PRO A 100 -10.35 -11.68 25.11
CA PRO A 100 -10.01 -10.92 23.92
C PRO A 100 -8.64 -10.24 24.01
N ALA A 101 -7.88 -10.24 22.91
CA ALA A 101 -6.72 -9.36 22.77
C ALA A 101 -7.23 -7.91 22.65
N VAL A 102 -6.85 -7.04 23.57
CA VAL A 102 -7.29 -5.65 23.59
C VAL A 102 -6.29 -4.77 22.88
N ILE A 103 -6.77 -4.03 21.89
CA ILE A 103 -6.01 -3.05 21.13
C ILE A 103 -6.57 -1.66 21.40
N LEU A 104 -5.75 -0.78 21.95
CA LEU A 104 -6.10 0.62 22.22
C LEU A 104 -5.54 1.52 21.12
N MET A 105 -6.41 2.33 20.50
CA MET A 105 -6.02 3.30 19.48
C MET A 105 -5.88 4.69 20.08
N ALA A 106 -4.70 5.26 20.00
CA ALA A 106 -4.36 6.59 20.50
C ALA A 106 -3.94 7.55 19.37
N GLY A 107 -4.06 8.85 19.58
CA GLY A 107 -3.60 9.87 18.61
C GLY A 107 -4.46 11.13 18.61
N LEU A 108 -4.02 12.17 17.88
CA LEU A 108 -4.72 13.45 17.79
C LEU A 108 -5.98 13.38 16.93
N GLN A 109 -6.79 14.41 17.00
CA GLN A 109 -7.95 14.59 16.12
C GLN A 109 -7.49 14.71 14.66
N GLY A 110 -8.20 14.06 13.75
CA GLY A 110 -7.85 14.08 12.33
C GLY A 110 -6.72 13.13 11.90
N ALA A 111 -6.03 12.49 12.86
CA ALA A 111 -4.98 11.50 12.58
C ALA A 111 -5.48 10.20 11.94
N GLY A 112 -6.79 10.00 11.78
CA GLY A 112 -7.36 8.83 11.14
C GLY A 112 -7.59 7.63 12.07
N LYS A 113 -7.68 7.82 13.41
CA LYS A 113 -7.93 6.73 14.38
C LYS A 113 -9.15 5.89 14.04
N THR A 114 -10.33 6.50 14.02
CA THR A 114 -11.61 5.81 13.77
C THR A 114 -11.59 5.04 12.45
N THR A 115 -11.07 5.64 11.39
CA THR A 115 -10.89 4.97 10.09
C THR A 115 -9.91 3.80 10.19
N SER A 116 -8.83 3.95 10.94
CA SER A 116 -7.84 2.89 11.17
C SER A 116 -8.40 1.74 11.99
N VAL A 117 -9.30 2.00 12.96
CA VAL A 117 -10.04 0.95 13.66
C VAL A 117 -10.83 0.08 12.69
N GLY A 118 -11.62 0.71 11.81
CA GLY A 118 -12.41 -0.04 10.80
C GLY A 118 -11.52 -0.86 9.85
N LYS A 119 -10.41 -0.29 9.38
CA LYS A 119 -9.45 -0.98 8.51
C LYS A 119 -8.76 -2.14 9.23
N LEU A 120 -8.32 -1.92 10.47
CA LEU A 120 -7.66 -2.93 11.27
C LEU A 120 -8.62 -4.07 11.63
N ALA A 121 -9.87 -3.76 11.96
CA ALA A 121 -10.92 -4.75 12.21
C ALA A 121 -11.16 -5.63 10.97
N LYS A 122 -11.26 -5.03 9.78
CA LYS A 122 -11.35 -5.75 8.51
C LYS A 122 -10.14 -6.64 8.29
N PHE A 123 -8.93 -6.10 8.48
CA PHE A 123 -7.68 -6.82 8.33
C PHE A 123 -7.62 -8.06 9.22
N LEU A 124 -7.97 -7.92 10.50
CA LEU A 124 -7.98 -9.03 11.46
C LEU A 124 -9.03 -10.09 11.13
N ARG A 125 -10.23 -9.66 10.73
CA ARG A 125 -11.29 -10.56 10.31
C ARG A 125 -10.94 -11.35 9.05
N GLU A 126 -10.44 -10.67 8.02
CA GLU A 126 -10.21 -11.30 6.71
C GLU A 126 -8.92 -12.11 6.65
N ARG A 127 -7.81 -11.57 7.22
CA ARG A 127 -6.51 -12.22 7.14
C ARG A 127 -6.23 -13.18 8.30
N HIS A 128 -6.64 -12.79 9.49
CA HIS A 128 -6.38 -13.59 10.70
C HIS A 128 -7.58 -14.41 11.16
N LYS A 129 -8.73 -14.29 10.46
CA LYS A 129 -10.00 -14.99 10.78
C LYS A 129 -10.45 -14.79 12.22
N LYS A 130 -10.20 -13.60 12.76
CA LYS A 130 -10.55 -13.23 14.13
C LYS A 130 -11.97 -12.68 14.22
N LYS A 131 -12.68 -13.03 15.30
CA LYS A 131 -13.95 -12.42 15.69
C LYS A 131 -13.64 -11.11 16.43
N VAL A 132 -13.99 -9.99 15.84
CA VAL A 132 -13.59 -8.65 16.30
C VAL A 132 -14.80 -7.88 16.80
N LEU A 133 -14.64 -7.24 17.98
CA LEU A 133 -15.56 -6.23 18.51
C LEU A 133 -14.87 -4.88 18.48
N VAL A 134 -15.56 -3.83 18.04
CA VAL A 134 -15.05 -2.46 18.08
C VAL A 134 -15.95 -1.60 18.99
N VAL A 135 -15.35 -0.64 19.69
CA VAL A 135 -16.06 0.31 20.55
C VAL A 135 -15.46 1.70 20.43
N SER A 136 -16.30 2.73 20.47
CA SER A 136 -15.85 4.13 20.56
C SER A 136 -15.96 4.63 21.99
N ALA A 137 -14.86 5.11 22.53
CA ALA A 137 -14.79 5.87 23.78
C ALA A 137 -14.73 7.39 23.55
N ASP A 138 -14.92 7.86 22.29
CA ASP A 138 -14.96 9.29 21.95
C ASP A 138 -16.35 9.86 22.24
N VAL A 139 -16.61 10.17 23.48
CA VAL A 139 -17.89 10.73 23.96
C VAL A 139 -18.05 12.22 23.64
N TYR A 140 -16.98 12.89 23.22
CA TYR A 140 -17.00 14.33 22.92
C TYR A 140 -17.55 14.64 21.53
N ARG A 141 -17.57 13.64 20.65
CA ARG A 141 -18.03 13.77 19.27
C ARG A 141 -19.08 12.70 18.94
N PRO A 142 -20.37 13.01 19.05
CA PRO A 142 -21.43 12.05 18.69
C PRO A 142 -21.28 11.47 17.30
N ALA A 143 -20.79 12.26 16.36
CA ALA A 143 -20.53 11.83 14.99
C ALA A 143 -19.44 10.75 14.90
N ALA A 144 -18.45 10.73 15.82
CA ALA A 144 -17.39 9.73 15.81
C ALA A 144 -17.92 8.33 16.20
N ILE A 145 -18.82 8.26 17.19
CA ILE A 145 -19.51 7.02 17.58
C ILE A 145 -20.28 6.46 16.37
N LYS A 146 -21.10 7.31 15.73
CA LYS A 146 -21.88 6.91 14.56
C LYS A 146 -21.01 6.53 13.35
N GLN A 147 -19.91 7.23 13.17
CA GLN A 147 -18.93 6.91 12.12
C GLN A 147 -18.35 5.52 12.33
N LEU A 148 -17.93 5.17 13.55
CA LEU A 148 -17.37 3.86 13.83
C LEU A 148 -18.42 2.75 13.67
N GLU A 149 -19.65 2.98 14.11
CA GLU A 149 -20.76 2.04 13.90
C GLU A 149 -20.98 1.76 12.41
N THR A 150 -21.03 2.80 11.59
CA THR A 150 -21.20 2.68 10.13
C THR A 150 -20.03 1.94 9.49
N LEU A 151 -18.80 2.23 9.90
CA LEU A 151 -17.61 1.53 9.43
C LEU A 151 -17.64 0.04 9.81
N ALA A 152 -18.01 -0.27 11.06
CA ALA A 152 -18.11 -1.65 11.54
C ALA A 152 -19.12 -2.45 10.72
N GLN A 153 -20.31 -1.88 10.46
CA GLN A 153 -21.32 -2.49 9.58
C GLN A 153 -20.78 -2.70 8.17
N GLY A 154 -20.11 -1.69 7.61
CA GLY A 154 -19.53 -1.74 6.25
C GLY A 154 -18.45 -2.81 6.08
N VAL A 155 -17.74 -3.16 7.16
CA VAL A 155 -16.71 -4.21 7.15
C VAL A 155 -17.17 -5.51 7.83
N ASN A 156 -18.45 -5.66 8.16
CA ASN A 156 -19.06 -6.84 8.81
C ASN A 156 -18.31 -7.27 10.09
N VAL A 157 -18.09 -6.32 11.00
CA VAL A 157 -17.61 -6.57 12.37
C VAL A 157 -18.61 -6.02 13.37
N ASP A 158 -18.60 -6.57 14.57
CA ASP A 158 -19.54 -6.18 15.60
C ASP A 158 -19.12 -4.87 16.28
N PHE A 159 -20.08 -4.02 16.57
CA PHE A 159 -19.92 -2.75 17.25
C PHE A 159 -20.59 -2.80 18.64
N PHE A 160 -19.86 -2.38 19.68
CA PHE A 160 -20.42 -2.22 21.01
C PHE A 160 -21.02 -0.81 21.13
N PRO A 161 -22.33 -0.69 21.45
CA PRO A 161 -23.01 0.61 21.56
C PRO A 161 -22.41 1.45 22.69
N SER A 162 -22.16 2.72 22.43
CA SER A 162 -21.74 3.70 23.43
C SER A 162 -22.56 4.99 23.28
N ASP A 163 -22.65 5.76 24.36
CA ASP A 163 -23.40 7.01 24.40
C ASP A 163 -22.54 8.13 24.99
N VAL A 164 -22.72 9.35 24.48
CA VAL A 164 -21.97 10.55 24.90
C VAL A 164 -22.18 10.92 26.37
N LYS A 165 -23.23 10.40 27.03
CA LYS A 165 -23.50 10.61 28.46
C LYS A 165 -22.69 9.68 29.38
N GLN A 166 -22.09 8.66 28.82
CA GLN A 166 -21.29 7.68 29.58
C GLN A 166 -19.85 8.20 29.74
N LYS A 167 -19.17 7.73 30.79
CA LYS A 167 -17.73 7.98 30.95
C LYS A 167 -16.92 7.01 30.07
N PRO A 168 -15.85 7.46 29.41
CA PRO A 168 -14.99 6.61 28.58
C PRO A 168 -14.55 5.31 29.26
N VAL A 169 -14.15 5.41 30.54
CA VAL A 169 -13.71 4.25 31.34
C VAL A 169 -14.84 3.22 31.55
N ASP A 170 -16.06 3.67 31.75
CA ASP A 170 -17.20 2.77 31.98
C ASP A 170 -17.59 2.07 30.67
N ILE A 171 -17.57 2.79 29.54
CA ILE A 171 -17.80 2.22 28.20
C ILE A 171 -16.82 1.09 27.92
N VAL A 172 -15.52 1.33 28.11
CA VAL A 172 -14.50 0.33 27.76
C VAL A 172 -14.51 -0.88 28.67
N LYS A 173 -14.83 -0.71 29.96
CA LYS A 173 -15.04 -1.83 30.90
C LYS A 173 -16.24 -2.69 30.51
N ALA A 174 -17.34 -2.06 30.16
CA ALA A 174 -18.55 -2.76 29.69
C ALA A 174 -18.28 -3.52 28.37
N ALA A 175 -17.61 -2.88 27.41
CA ALA A 175 -17.23 -3.52 26.15
C ALA A 175 -16.28 -4.71 26.36
N LEU A 176 -15.31 -4.61 27.29
CA LEU A 176 -14.42 -5.71 27.63
C LEU A 176 -15.16 -6.88 28.27
N ALA A 177 -16.12 -6.59 29.16
CA ALA A 177 -16.97 -7.63 29.77
C ALA A 177 -17.84 -8.34 28.73
N ASP A 178 -18.46 -7.59 27.82
CA ASP A 178 -19.26 -8.14 26.72
C ASP A 178 -18.40 -8.96 25.76
N ALA A 179 -17.18 -8.48 25.43
CA ALA A 179 -16.25 -9.19 24.58
C ALA A 179 -15.84 -10.54 25.16
N LYS A 180 -15.60 -10.62 26.47
CA LYS A 180 -15.32 -11.88 27.18
C LYS A 180 -16.53 -12.82 27.17
N LEU A 181 -17.71 -12.28 27.47
CA LEU A 181 -18.97 -13.06 27.55
C LEU A 181 -19.33 -13.67 26.19
N LYS A 182 -19.11 -12.93 25.10
CA LYS A 182 -19.48 -13.35 23.72
C LYS A 182 -18.33 -14.02 22.96
N PHE A 183 -17.21 -14.29 23.63
CA PHE A 183 -16.04 -14.95 23.08
C PHE A 183 -15.49 -14.27 21.81
N TYR A 184 -15.25 -12.97 21.90
CA TYR A 184 -14.49 -12.26 20.87
C TYR A 184 -13.00 -12.54 20.99
N ASP A 185 -12.30 -12.68 19.84
CA ASP A 185 -10.86 -12.84 19.83
C ASP A 185 -10.14 -11.53 20.10
N VAL A 186 -10.70 -10.42 19.59
CA VAL A 186 -10.09 -9.09 19.64
C VAL A 186 -11.13 -8.03 19.99
N LEU A 187 -10.76 -7.11 20.89
CA LEU A 187 -11.47 -5.87 21.17
C LEU A 187 -10.61 -4.68 20.73
N ILE A 188 -11.11 -3.85 19.79
CA ILE A 188 -10.43 -2.62 19.37
C ILE A 188 -11.17 -1.42 19.96
N VAL A 189 -10.45 -0.56 20.66
CA VAL A 189 -11.00 0.62 21.33
C VAL A 189 -10.52 1.88 20.62
N ASP A 190 -11.46 2.65 20.07
CA ASP A 190 -11.23 3.99 19.52
C ASP A 190 -11.33 5.03 20.64
N THR A 191 -10.31 5.86 20.81
CA THR A 191 -10.30 6.91 21.85
C THR A 191 -10.57 8.29 21.27
N ALA A 192 -10.99 9.21 22.11
CA ALA A 192 -11.08 10.61 21.74
C ALA A 192 -9.74 11.14 21.25
N GLY A 193 -9.79 12.14 20.36
CA GLY A 193 -8.62 12.92 19.98
C GLY A 193 -8.91 14.39 20.10
N ARG A 194 -7.97 15.15 20.64
CA ARG A 194 -8.00 16.62 20.63
C ARG A 194 -7.06 17.17 19.55
N LEU A 195 -7.16 18.47 19.29
CA LEU A 195 -6.34 19.11 18.25
C LEU A 195 -4.86 19.15 18.58
N HIS A 196 -4.53 19.16 19.88
CA HIS A 196 -3.15 19.15 20.40
C HIS A 196 -3.07 18.33 21.67
N VAL A 197 -1.85 18.00 22.06
CA VAL A 197 -1.59 17.27 23.29
C VAL A 197 -1.85 18.19 24.48
N ASP A 198 -2.76 17.81 25.37
CA ASP A 198 -3.03 18.49 26.63
C ASP A 198 -3.08 17.47 27.79
N SER A 199 -2.93 17.96 29.01
CA SER A 199 -2.87 17.13 30.22
C SER A 199 -4.15 16.36 30.48
N GLU A 200 -5.30 16.98 30.23
CA GLU A 200 -6.62 16.40 30.49
C GLU A 200 -6.89 15.19 29.55
N MET A 201 -6.56 15.34 28.27
CA MET A 201 -6.63 14.23 27.31
C MET A 201 -5.70 13.09 27.71
N MET A 202 -4.45 13.44 28.12
CA MET A 202 -3.46 12.43 28.49
C MET A 202 -3.87 11.68 29.75
N ASP A 203 -4.49 12.34 30.72
CA ASP A 203 -4.97 11.69 31.94
C ASP A 203 -6.19 10.80 31.67
N GLU A 204 -7.09 11.20 30.79
CA GLU A 204 -8.21 10.36 30.37
C GLU A 204 -7.74 9.09 29.67
N ILE A 205 -6.82 9.23 28.71
CA ILE A 205 -6.34 8.06 27.96
C ILE A 205 -5.52 7.11 28.84
N LYS A 206 -4.78 7.63 29.84
CA LYS A 206 -4.11 6.81 30.85
C LYS A 206 -5.11 6.03 31.70
N GLN A 207 -6.23 6.64 32.11
CA GLN A 207 -7.29 5.96 32.85
C GLN A 207 -7.94 4.84 32.01
N VAL A 208 -8.23 5.10 30.74
CA VAL A 208 -8.74 4.11 29.80
C VAL A 208 -7.73 2.98 29.61
N HIS A 209 -6.47 3.30 29.42
CA HIS A 209 -5.38 2.32 29.28
C HIS A 209 -5.28 1.43 30.54
N ALA A 210 -5.26 2.03 31.73
CA ALA A 210 -5.18 1.30 33.00
C ALA A 210 -6.40 0.38 33.22
N ALA A 211 -7.60 0.81 32.79
CA ALA A 211 -8.81 0.02 32.92
C ALA A 211 -8.85 -1.20 31.99
N LEU A 212 -8.20 -1.11 30.81
CA LEU A 212 -8.19 -2.15 29.78
C LEU A 212 -6.99 -3.09 29.87
N ASN A 213 -5.84 -2.58 30.33
CA ASN A 213 -4.54 -3.24 30.25
C ASN A 213 -4.31 -3.87 28.85
N PRO A 214 -4.29 -3.04 27.77
CA PRO A 214 -4.25 -3.53 26.40
C PRO A 214 -2.92 -4.24 26.11
N ILE A 215 -2.97 -5.28 25.28
CA ILE A 215 -1.76 -5.96 24.78
C ILE A 215 -1.08 -5.12 23.70
N GLU A 216 -1.86 -4.33 22.97
CA GLU A 216 -1.38 -3.39 21.97
C GLU A 216 -1.93 -1.99 22.22
N THR A 217 -1.04 -1.01 22.28
CA THR A 217 -1.37 0.41 22.30
C THR A 217 -0.78 1.05 21.07
N LEU A 218 -1.63 1.28 20.08
CA LEU A 218 -1.22 1.76 18.76
C LEU A 218 -1.43 3.26 18.65
N PHE A 219 -0.37 3.98 18.37
CA PHE A 219 -0.41 5.40 18.09
C PHE A 219 -0.69 5.65 16.61
N THR A 220 -1.80 6.33 16.33
CA THR A 220 -2.18 6.70 14.97
C THR A 220 -1.77 8.14 14.69
N VAL A 221 -1.00 8.35 13.63
CA VAL A 221 -0.47 9.66 13.27
C VAL A 221 -0.57 9.91 11.76
N ASP A 222 -0.82 11.16 11.40
CA ASP A 222 -0.89 11.64 10.02
C ASP A 222 0.52 11.85 9.46
N ALA A 223 0.89 11.13 8.40
CA ALA A 223 2.19 11.26 7.75
C ALA A 223 2.45 12.65 7.17
N MET A 224 1.38 13.37 6.80
CA MET A 224 1.49 14.70 6.18
C MET A 224 1.91 15.79 7.17
N THR A 225 1.89 15.52 8.48
CA THR A 225 2.29 16.50 9.52
C THR A 225 3.81 16.60 9.72
N GLY A 226 4.60 15.79 8.99
CA GLY A 226 6.07 15.90 8.99
C GLY A 226 6.69 15.75 10.37
N GLN A 227 7.51 16.73 10.81
CA GLN A 227 8.16 16.71 12.13
C GLN A 227 7.18 16.76 13.30
N ASP A 228 6.01 17.36 13.15
CA ASP A 228 5.00 17.40 14.21
C ASP A 228 4.45 15.99 14.51
N ALA A 229 4.43 15.11 13.52
CA ALA A 229 4.14 13.69 13.73
C ALA A 229 5.10 13.06 14.75
N ALA A 230 6.38 13.31 14.58
CA ALA A 230 7.43 12.76 15.45
C ALA A 230 7.38 13.36 16.87
N ASN A 231 7.17 14.67 16.98
CA ASN A 231 7.03 15.37 18.28
C ASN A 231 5.79 14.85 19.05
N THR A 232 4.67 14.70 18.36
CA THR A 232 3.43 14.17 18.93
C THR A 232 3.62 12.70 19.37
N ALA A 233 4.24 11.89 18.52
CA ALA A 233 4.55 10.49 18.83
C ALA A 233 5.42 10.37 20.10
N LYS A 234 6.41 11.26 20.27
CA LYS A 234 7.25 11.33 21.47
C LYS A 234 6.41 11.62 22.72
N ALA A 235 5.56 12.64 22.68
CA ALA A 235 4.71 13.01 23.82
C ALA A 235 3.76 11.86 24.22
N PHE A 236 3.15 11.17 23.26
CA PHE A 236 2.33 9.99 23.55
C PHE A 236 3.15 8.83 24.11
N ASN A 237 4.37 8.59 23.61
CA ASN A 237 5.24 7.52 24.06
C ASN A 237 5.76 7.75 25.49
N GLU A 238 5.91 9.01 25.89
CA GLU A 238 6.27 9.37 27.28
C GLU A 238 5.09 9.16 28.25
N ALA A 239 3.86 9.31 27.75
CA ALA A 239 2.64 9.21 28.58
C ALA A 239 2.04 7.80 28.62
N LEU A 240 2.23 6.98 27.59
CA LEU A 240 1.64 5.66 27.41
C LEU A 240 2.70 4.65 26.96
N PRO A 241 2.61 3.39 27.39
CA PRO A 241 3.48 2.32 26.88
C PRO A 241 3.05 1.92 25.45
N LEU A 242 3.40 2.74 24.45
CA LEU A 242 3.11 2.45 23.07
C LEU A 242 3.78 1.14 22.63
N THR A 243 3.08 0.31 21.86
CA THR A 243 3.61 -0.93 21.27
C THR A 243 3.88 -0.81 19.78
N GLY A 244 3.33 0.21 19.12
CA GLY A 244 3.55 0.46 17.71
C GLY A 244 2.81 1.68 17.20
N VAL A 245 3.09 2.01 15.95
CA VAL A 245 2.55 3.18 15.25
C VAL A 245 1.80 2.75 13.99
N ILE A 246 0.68 3.42 13.71
CA ILE A 246 -0.01 3.40 12.42
C ILE A 246 0.20 4.75 11.75
N LEU A 247 0.90 4.76 10.63
CA LEU A 247 1.14 5.96 9.84
C LEU A 247 0.04 6.08 8.77
N THR A 248 -0.79 7.10 8.87
CA THR A 248 -1.96 7.31 7.99
C THR A 248 -1.69 8.35 6.91
N LYS A 249 -2.56 8.39 5.89
CA LYS A 249 -2.54 9.35 4.78
C LYS A 249 -1.22 9.36 3.99
N VAL A 250 -0.57 8.22 3.94
CA VAL A 250 0.73 8.08 3.28
C VAL A 250 0.60 8.22 1.76
N ASP A 251 -0.59 7.99 1.21
CA ASP A 251 -0.95 8.24 -0.19
C ASP A 251 -0.88 9.73 -0.57
N GLY A 252 -1.20 10.63 0.37
CA GLY A 252 -1.04 12.08 0.21
C GLY A 252 0.34 12.61 0.58
N ASP A 253 1.17 11.81 1.26
CA ASP A 253 2.50 12.21 1.69
C ASP A 253 3.54 12.02 0.58
N ALA A 254 3.86 13.10 -0.10
CA ALA A 254 4.95 13.13 -1.08
C ALA A 254 6.34 13.26 -0.43
N ARG A 255 6.43 13.66 0.84
CA ARG A 255 7.69 13.96 1.54
C ARG A 255 8.31 12.73 2.18
N GLY A 256 7.54 11.98 2.97
CA GLY A 256 7.94 10.69 3.55
C GLY A 256 8.81 10.75 4.80
N GLY A 257 9.11 11.93 5.32
CA GLY A 257 10.02 12.12 6.46
C GLY A 257 9.50 11.56 7.79
N ALA A 258 8.18 11.51 7.97
CA ALA A 258 7.57 10.98 9.18
C ALA A 258 7.94 9.51 9.42
N ALA A 259 7.97 8.69 8.38
CA ALA A 259 8.33 7.27 8.48
C ALA A 259 9.75 7.04 9.02
N LEU A 260 10.70 7.88 8.59
CA LEU A 260 12.10 7.82 9.06
C LEU A 260 12.26 8.36 10.49
N SER A 261 11.47 9.38 10.85
CA SER A 261 11.65 10.10 12.13
C SER A 261 10.98 9.40 13.31
N ILE A 262 9.77 8.84 13.13
CA ILE A 262 8.95 8.33 14.22
C ILE A 262 9.63 7.19 14.97
N ARG A 263 10.17 6.20 14.25
CA ARG A 263 10.86 5.07 14.91
C ARG A 263 12.09 5.51 15.68
N GLN A 264 12.92 6.36 15.08
CA GLN A 264 14.13 6.87 15.71
C GLN A 264 13.84 7.68 16.98
N ILE A 265 12.77 8.48 16.97
CA ILE A 265 12.41 9.35 18.09
C ILE A 265 11.69 8.57 19.20
N THR A 266 10.82 7.63 18.85
CA THR A 266 9.99 6.89 19.82
C THR A 266 10.59 5.55 20.24
N GLY A 267 11.49 4.98 19.46
CA GLY A 267 11.94 3.59 19.60
C GLY A 267 10.85 2.56 19.31
N LYS A 268 9.68 2.98 18.80
CA LYS A 268 8.53 2.09 18.54
C LYS A 268 8.41 1.76 17.07
N PRO A 269 8.03 0.51 16.73
CA PRO A 269 7.89 0.09 15.35
C PRO A 269 6.68 0.73 14.68
N ILE A 270 6.81 1.05 13.40
CA ILE A 270 5.66 1.29 12.55
C ILE A 270 5.12 -0.09 12.17
N LYS A 271 3.85 -0.36 12.51
CA LYS A 271 3.21 -1.66 12.22
C LYS A 271 2.40 -1.64 10.94
N PHE A 272 1.75 -0.49 10.64
CA PHE A 272 0.88 -0.35 9.48
C PHE A 272 1.03 1.01 8.80
N LEU A 273 0.75 1.00 7.47
CA LEU A 273 0.55 2.18 6.64
C LEU A 273 -0.90 2.28 6.20
N GLY A 274 -1.52 3.44 6.38
CA GLY A 274 -2.81 3.79 5.78
C GLY A 274 -2.56 4.46 4.43
N VAL A 275 -2.82 3.74 3.35
CA VAL A 275 -2.47 4.10 1.97
C VAL A 275 -3.67 4.56 1.13
N GLY A 276 -4.70 5.08 1.76
CA GLY A 276 -5.90 5.58 1.09
C GLY A 276 -7.13 5.59 2.00
N GLU A 277 -8.26 6.06 1.49
CA GLU A 277 -9.50 6.19 2.26
C GLU A 277 -10.30 4.88 2.39
N LYS A 278 -10.17 3.97 1.44
CA LYS A 278 -10.92 2.73 1.41
C LYS A 278 -10.60 1.82 2.61
N THR A 279 -11.55 0.99 3.01
CA THR A 279 -11.40 0.09 4.18
C THR A 279 -10.37 -1.02 3.99
N ASP A 280 -9.94 -1.30 2.77
CA ASP A 280 -8.86 -2.23 2.42
C ASP A 280 -7.48 -1.56 2.31
N ALA A 281 -7.42 -0.22 2.38
CA ALA A 281 -6.20 0.55 2.25
C ALA A 281 -5.41 0.61 3.59
N LEU A 282 -5.06 -0.55 4.14
CA LEU A 282 -4.16 -0.71 5.28
C LEU A 282 -3.14 -1.80 4.94
N GLU A 283 -1.88 -1.43 4.88
CA GLU A 283 -0.78 -2.33 4.57
C GLU A 283 0.12 -2.55 5.79
N PRO A 284 0.58 -3.77 6.08
CA PRO A 284 1.67 -3.99 7.02
C PRO A 284 2.92 -3.20 6.60
N PHE A 285 3.64 -2.65 7.57
CA PHE A 285 4.84 -1.87 7.29
C PHE A 285 6.03 -2.81 7.06
N HIS A 286 6.63 -2.73 5.89
CA HIS A 286 7.83 -3.47 5.51
C HIS A 286 8.96 -2.48 5.21
N PRO A 287 9.95 -2.31 6.12
CA PRO A 287 11.04 -1.34 5.95
C PRO A 287 11.80 -1.49 4.64
N ASP A 288 12.13 -2.71 4.24
CA ASP A 288 12.80 -3.07 2.99
C ASP A 288 12.05 -2.58 1.74
N ARG A 289 10.73 -2.77 1.73
CA ARG A 289 9.87 -2.33 0.61
C ARG A 289 9.74 -0.80 0.56
N VAL A 290 9.61 -0.17 1.73
CA VAL A 290 9.55 1.29 1.82
C VAL A 290 10.88 1.90 1.41
N ALA A 291 12.02 1.36 1.84
CA ALA A 291 13.35 1.79 1.40
C ALA A 291 13.50 1.65 -0.13
N SER A 292 13.07 0.53 -0.71
CA SER A 292 13.08 0.31 -2.16
C SER A 292 12.21 1.33 -2.90
N ARG A 293 11.02 1.67 -2.38
CA ARG A 293 10.15 2.71 -2.94
C ARG A 293 10.79 4.10 -2.87
N ILE A 294 11.41 4.44 -1.74
CA ILE A 294 12.14 5.72 -1.56
C ILE A 294 13.30 5.84 -2.56
N LEU A 295 13.99 4.76 -2.86
CA LEU A 295 15.10 4.73 -3.84
C LEU A 295 14.64 4.61 -5.30
N GLY A 296 13.33 4.58 -5.55
CA GLY A 296 12.78 4.45 -6.90
C GLY A 296 12.99 3.07 -7.55
N MET A 297 13.30 2.06 -6.74
CA MET A 297 13.54 0.68 -7.19
C MET A 297 12.26 -0.13 -7.37
N GLY A 298 11.11 0.42 -6.96
CA GLY A 298 9.80 -0.24 -7.01
C GLY A 298 9.55 -1.19 -5.84
N ASP A 299 8.40 -1.85 -5.87
CA ASP A 299 7.99 -2.80 -4.84
C ASP A 299 7.33 -4.03 -5.48
N ILE A 300 8.16 -4.89 -6.02
CA ILE A 300 7.71 -6.10 -6.73
C ILE A 300 7.06 -7.09 -5.76
N LEU A 301 7.52 -7.18 -4.50
CA LEU A 301 6.99 -8.12 -3.52
C LEU A 301 5.55 -7.77 -3.13
N SER A 302 5.28 -6.49 -2.84
CA SER A 302 3.90 -6.04 -2.59
C SER A 302 2.99 -6.27 -3.80
N LEU A 303 3.49 -6.08 -5.02
CA LEU A 303 2.73 -6.39 -6.23
C LEU A 303 2.38 -7.88 -6.33
N ILE A 304 3.33 -8.77 -6.05
CA ILE A 304 3.10 -10.23 -6.05
C ILE A 304 2.06 -10.61 -4.99
N GLU A 305 2.20 -10.09 -3.76
CA GLU A 305 1.24 -10.35 -2.69
C GLU A 305 -0.18 -9.86 -3.00
N ASP A 306 -0.31 -8.69 -3.62
CA ASP A 306 -1.61 -8.16 -4.05
C ASP A 306 -2.21 -9.00 -5.19
N LEU A 307 -1.37 -9.46 -6.12
CA LEU A 307 -1.77 -10.41 -7.15
C LEU A 307 -2.26 -11.72 -6.55
N GLU A 308 -1.51 -12.31 -5.62
CA GLU A 308 -1.90 -13.55 -4.92
C GLU A 308 -3.21 -13.39 -4.13
N ARG A 309 -3.43 -12.23 -3.52
CA ARG A 309 -4.67 -11.95 -2.76
C ARG A 309 -5.89 -11.73 -3.63
N SER A 310 -5.69 -11.10 -4.77
CA SER A 310 -6.79 -10.72 -5.67
C SER A 310 -7.21 -11.85 -6.59
N VAL A 311 -6.35 -12.85 -6.78
CA VAL A 311 -6.64 -14.04 -7.58
C VAL A 311 -7.59 -14.94 -6.80
N ASP A 312 -8.85 -14.97 -7.23
CA ASP A 312 -9.80 -16.00 -6.84
C ASP A 312 -9.26 -17.36 -7.36
N HIS A 313 -8.62 -18.11 -6.46
CA HIS A 313 -7.96 -19.37 -6.78
C HIS A 313 -8.88 -20.34 -7.55
N GLU A 314 -10.18 -20.39 -7.22
CA GLU A 314 -11.14 -21.19 -7.94
C GLU A 314 -11.33 -20.75 -9.40
N LYS A 315 -11.38 -19.44 -9.64
CA LYS A 315 -11.53 -18.89 -11.01
C LYS A 315 -10.25 -19.03 -11.80
N ALA A 316 -9.09 -18.79 -11.17
CA ALA A 316 -7.79 -19.00 -11.79
C ALA A 316 -7.58 -20.46 -12.17
N GLU A 317 -8.00 -21.41 -11.32
CA GLU A 317 -7.92 -22.83 -11.59
C GLU A 317 -8.90 -23.27 -12.70
N LYS A 318 -10.13 -22.76 -12.70
CA LYS A 318 -11.10 -22.97 -13.78
C LYS A 318 -10.59 -22.43 -15.12
N MET A 319 -9.93 -21.27 -15.11
CA MET A 319 -9.33 -20.67 -16.30
C MET A 319 -8.12 -21.48 -16.79
N ALA A 320 -7.25 -21.92 -15.87
CA ALA A 320 -6.12 -22.81 -16.18
C ALA A 320 -6.59 -24.16 -16.74
N GLN A 321 -7.70 -24.72 -16.22
CA GLN A 321 -8.30 -25.95 -16.71
C GLN A 321 -8.94 -25.75 -18.10
N LYS A 322 -9.62 -24.63 -18.36
CA LYS A 322 -10.11 -24.25 -19.71
C LYS A 322 -8.94 -24.17 -20.71
N PHE A 323 -7.83 -23.53 -20.31
CA PHE A 323 -6.61 -23.46 -21.11
C PHE A 323 -6.04 -24.84 -21.44
N LYS A 324 -5.96 -25.75 -20.45
CA LYS A 324 -5.46 -27.11 -20.63
C LYS A 324 -6.38 -27.96 -21.51
N LYS A 325 -7.72 -27.76 -21.41
CA LYS A 325 -8.71 -28.47 -22.23
C LYS A 325 -8.79 -27.95 -23.66
N GLY A 326 -8.18 -26.83 -23.96
CA GLY A 326 -8.15 -26.29 -25.32
C GLY A 326 -9.35 -25.43 -25.71
N ASP A 327 -10.20 -25.07 -24.75
CA ASP A 327 -11.35 -24.19 -24.98
C ASP A 327 -10.89 -22.80 -25.43
N ASP A 328 -11.63 -22.21 -26.38
CA ASP A 328 -11.29 -20.88 -26.87
C ASP A 328 -11.64 -19.82 -25.80
N PHE A 329 -10.74 -18.85 -25.64
CA PHE A 329 -10.94 -17.67 -24.81
C PHE A 329 -12.04 -16.80 -25.39
N THR A 330 -13.07 -16.46 -24.61
CA THR A 330 -14.26 -15.74 -25.03
C THR A 330 -14.26 -14.28 -24.55
N LEU A 331 -15.15 -13.43 -25.12
CA LEU A 331 -15.36 -12.06 -24.62
C LEU A 331 -15.96 -12.04 -23.21
N GLU A 332 -16.62 -13.11 -22.77
CA GLU A 332 -17.07 -13.28 -21.40
C GLU A 332 -15.89 -13.45 -20.44
N ASP A 333 -14.94 -14.31 -20.79
CA ASP A 333 -13.70 -14.51 -20.03
C ASP A 333 -12.89 -13.19 -19.96
N PHE A 334 -12.87 -12.44 -21.07
CA PHE A 334 -12.22 -11.12 -21.10
C PHE A 334 -12.91 -10.10 -20.18
N ARG A 335 -14.24 -10.08 -20.14
CA ARG A 335 -15.02 -9.23 -19.22
C ARG A 335 -14.71 -9.56 -17.75
N GLU A 336 -14.65 -10.85 -17.42
CA GLU A 336 -14.30 -11.29 -16.07
C GLU A 336 -12.88 -10.84 -15.68
N GLN A 337 -11.91 -10.96 -16.60
CA GLN A 337 -10.56 -10.44 -16.36
C GLN A 337 -10.55 -8.93 -16.12
N LEU A 338 -11.28 -8.14 -16.92
CA LEU A 338 -11.37 -6.69 -16.71
C LEU A 338 -11.94 -6.35 -15.33
N ARG A 339 -12.93 -7.11 -14.85
CA ARG A 339 -13.51 -6.94 -13.51
C ARG A 339 -12.54 -7.29 -12.39
N GLU A 340 -11.80 -8.38 -12.54
CA GLU A 340 -10.78 -8.75 -11.55
C GLU A 340 -9.67 -7.69 -11.51
N MET A 341 -9.15 -7.23 -12.66
CA MET A 341 -8.17 -6.14 -12.72
C MET A 341 -8.67 -4.85 -12.05
N LYS A 342 -9.96 -4.54 -12.20
CA LYS A 342 -10.57 -3.37 -11.56
C LYS A 342 -10.64 -3.54 -10.03
N LYS A 343 -10.95 -4.73 -9.53
CA LYS A 343 -10.94 -5.03 -8.08
C LYS A 343 -9.55 -4.91 -7.47
N MET A 344 -8.50 -5.18 -8.24
CA MET A 344 -7.10 -5.09 -7.83
C MET A 344 -6.56 -3.65 -7.71
N GLY A 345 -7.45 -2.64 -7.75
CA GLY A 345 -7.06 -1.24 -7.66
C GLY A 345 -6.75 -0.57 -9.00
N GLY A 346 -7.04 -1.26 -10.11
CA GLY A 346 -6.79 -0.76 -11.45
C GLY A 346 -5.34 -0.90 -11.92
N MET A 347 -5.10 -0.64 -13.20
CA MET A 347 -3.77 -0.78 -13.81
C MET A 347 -2.77 0.27 -13.28
N MET A 348 -3.26 1.42 -12.80
CA MET A 348 -2.41 2.48 -12.27
C MET A 348 -1.70 2.03 -10.98
N SER A 349 -2.42 1.41 -10.05
CA SER A 349 -1.85 0.85 -8.82
C SER A 349 -0.79 -0.23 -9.08
N MET A 350 -0.99 -1.04 -10.13
CA MET A 350 0.01 -2.03 -10.56
C MET A 350 1.23 -1.37 -11.19
N LEU A 351 1.02 -0.35 -12.03
CA LEU A 351 2.09 0.39 -12.69
C LEU A 351 2.99 1.09 -11.67
N GLU A 352 2.44 1.70 -10.64
CA GLU A 352 3.19 2.41 -9.59
C GLU A 352 4.15 1.50 -8.81
N LYS A 353 3.83 0.21 -8.71
CA LYS A 353 4.66 -0.79 -8.00
C LYS A 353 5.78 -1.36 -8.86
N LEU A 354 5.77 -1.14 -10.19
CA LEU A 354 6.81 -1.64 -11.09
C LEU A 354 8.06 -0.76 -11.04
N PRO A 355 9.26 -1.36 -11.06
CA PRO A 355 10.51 -0.61 -11.15
C PRO A 355 10.55 0.25 -12.42
N GLY A 356 10.86 1.53 -12.28
CA GLY A 356 10.95 2.44 -13.43
C GLY A 356 9.63 2.97 -13.98
N ALA A 357 8.49 2.66 -13.37
CA ALA A 357 7.18 3.16 -13.77
C ALA A 357 7.08 4.69 -13.78
N LYS A 358 7.86 5.36 -12.94
CA LYS A 358 7.96 6.83 -12.91
C LYS A 358 8.54 7.44 -14.18
N ASN A 359 9.35 6.68 -14.93
CA ASN A 359 9.97 7.13 -16.19
C ASN A 359 9.04 6.94 -17.40
N LEU A 360 7.81 6.43 -17.20
CA LEU A 360 6.83 6.32 -18.28
C LEU A 360 6.34 7.74 -18.67
N PRO A 361 6.32 8.04 -19.97
CA PRO A 361 5.82 9.32 -20.44
C PRO A 361 4.38 9.58 -19.99
N ASP A 362 4.04 10.82 -19.67
CA ASP A 362 2.71 11.19 -19.15
C ASP A 362 1.56 10.82 -20.08
N HIS A 363 1.81 10.75 -21.38
CA HIS A 363 0.80 10.28 -22.32
C HIS A 363 0.46 8.79 -22.16
N VAL A 364 1.37 7.96 -21.59
CA VAL A 364 1.10 6.54 -21.29
C VAL A 364 0.33 6.44 -19.97
N LYS A 365 0.69 7.24 -18.98
CA LYS A 365 -0.05 7.32 -17.69
C LYS A 365 -1.50 7.77 -17.90
N ASN A 366 -1.72 8.79 -18.74
CA ASN A 366 -3.04 9.32 -19.05
C ASN A 366 -3.89 8.41 -19.94
N GLN A 367 -3.29 7.43 -20.63
CA GLN A 367 -4.03 6.42 -21.41
C GLN A 367 -4.56 5.25 -20.59
N VAL A 368 -4.09 5.11 -19.36
CA VAL A 368 -4.51 4.04 -18.41
C VAL A 368 -5.51 4.63 -17.41
N ASP A 369 -6.68 5.06 -17.90
CA ASP A 369 -7.75 5.57 -17.04
C ASP A 369 -8.76 4.45 -16.74
N ASP A 370 -9.22 4.36 -15.49
CA ASP A 370 -10.29 3.47 -15.05
C ASP A 370 -11.58 3.64 -15.87
N LYS A 371 -11.78 4.81 -16.48
CA LYS A 371 -12.87 5.08 -17.44
C LYS A 371 -12.78 4.18 -18.69
N MET A 372 -11.57 3.81 -19.11
CA MET A 372 -11.38 2.91 -20.24
C MET A 372 -11.91 1.51 -19.94
N PHE A 373 -11.64 0.99 -18.73
CA PHE A 373 -12.17 -0.31 -18.29
C PHE A 373 -13.70 -0.32 -18.24
N ASN A 374 -14.29 0.74 -17.68
CA ASN A 374 -15.75 0.91 -17.65
C ASN A 374 -16.35 0.91 -19.07
N LYS A 375 -15.68 1.57 -20.01
CA LYS A 375 -16.11 1.63 -21.42
C LYS A 375 -16.03 0.27 -22.09
N LEU A 376 -14.94 -0.47 -21.91
CA LEU A 376 -14.78 -1.82 -22.46
C LEU A 376 -15.82 -2.78 -21.87
N GLU A 377 -16.04 -2.74 -20.55
CA GLU A 377 -17.05 -3.54 -19.88
C GLU A 377 -18.48 -3.22 -20.39
N ALA A 378 -18.81 -1.93 -20.57
CA ALA A 378 -20.11 -1.50 -21.09
C ALA A 378 -20.36 -2.04 -22.51
N ILE A 379 -19.34 -2.03 -23.39
CA ILE A 379 -19.43 -2.58 -24.73
C ILE A 379 -19.72 -4.08 -24.66
N ILE A 380 -19.00 -4.85 -23.82
CA ILE A 380 -19.22 -6.29 -23.71
C ILE A 380 -20.59 -6.59 -23.08
N ASN A 381 -21.03 -5.81 -22.09
CA ASN A 381 -22.35 -5.96 -21.47
C ASN A 381 -23.50 -5.72 -22.47
N SER A 382 -23.30 -4.87 -23.46
CA SER A 382 -24.27 -4.61 -24.55
C SER A 382 -24.36 -5.74 -25.57
N MET A 383 -23.46 -6.73 -25.53
CA MET A 383 -23.48 -7.91 -26.40
C MET A 383 -24.37 -9.01 -25.82
N THR A 384 -25.01 -9.78 -26.70
CA THR A 384 -25.71 -11.02 -26.34
C THR A 384 -24.73 -12.12 -25.93
N LEU A 385 -25.16 -13.13 -25.16
CA LEU A 385 -24.34 -14.28 -24.80
C LEU A 385 -23.73 -14.99 -26.00
N LYS A 386 -24.51 -15.12 -27.13
CA LYS A 386 -24.01 -15.71 -28.39
C LYS A 386 -22.89 -14.87 -29.01
N GLU A 387 -22.98 -13.55 -28.94
CA GLU A 387 -21.96 -12.62 -29.47
C GLU A 387 -20.70 -12.63 -28.62
N ARG A 388 -20.83 -12.80 -27.29
CA ARG A 388 -19.68 -12.93 -26.40
C ARG A 388 -18.94 -14.25 -26.61
N ALA A 389 -19.69 -15.33 -26.87
CA ALA A 389 -19.10 -16.65 -27.15
C ALA A 389 -18.46 -16.72 -28.55
N ASN A 390 -19.08 -16.08 -29.56
CA ASN A 390 -18.60 -16.09 -30.93
C ASN A 390 -18.56 -14.66 -31.53
N PRO A 391 -17.44 -13.95 -31.37
CA PRO A 391 -17.29 -12.59 -31.87
C PRO A 391 -17.37 -12.43 -33.38
N ASP A 392 -17.16 -13.48 -34.16
CA ASP A 392 -17.17 -13.45 -35.63
C ASP A 392 -18.55 -13.11 -36.22
N ILE A 393 -19.62 -13.33 -35.43
CA ILE A 393 -20.99 -12.96 -35.85
C ILE A 393 -21.26 -11.45 -35.70
N ILE A 394 -20.37 -10.67 -35.05
CA ILE A 394 -20.56 -9.24 -34.81
C ILE A 394 -20.20 -8.44 -36.07
N LYS A 395 -21.17 -8.34 -37.02
CA LYS A 395 -21.04 -7.56 -38.25
C LYS A 395 -21.69 -6.17 -38.11
N GLY A 396 -21.70 -5.40 -39.19
CA GLY A 396 -22.03 -3.96 -39.18
C GLY A 396 -23.28 -3.54 -38.40
N SER A 397 -24.43 -4.20 -38.58
CA SER A 397 -25.67 -3.89 -37.85
C SER A 397 -25.56 -4.19 -36.34
N ARG A 398 -24.92 -5.29 -35.98
CA ARG A 398 -24.67 -5.65 -34.57
C ARG A 398 -23.71 -4.69 -33.91
N ARG A 399 -22.65 -4.25 -34.59
CA ARG A 399 -21.69 -3.23 -34.05
C ARG A 399 -22.40 -1.91 -33.75
N ARG A 400 -23.33 -1.46 -34.63
CA ARG A 400 -24.13 -0.25 -34.39
C ARG A 400 -25.04 -0.41 -33.18
N ARG A 401 -25.73 -1.55 -33.04
CA ARG A 401 -26.58 -1.84 -31.89
C ARG A 401 -25.78 -1.88 -30.57
N ILE A 402 -24.63 -2.56 -30.60
CA ILE A 402 -23.74 -2.66 -29.42
C ILE A 402 -23.21 -1.27 -29.02
N ALA A 403 -22.78 -0.47 -29.99
CA ALA A 403 -22.31 0.90 -29.74
C ALA A 403 -23.42 1.76 -29.13
N LEU A 404 -24.64 1.70 -29.68
CA LEU A 404 -25.78 2.45 -29.16
C LEU A 404 -26.14 2.03 -27.72
N GLY A 405 -26.20 0.70 -27.47
CA GLY A 405 -26.55 0.16 -26.15
C GLY A 405 -25.49 0.38 -25.07
N SER A 406 -24.24 0.60 -25.45
CA SER A 406 -23.13 0.88 -24.54
C SER A 406 -22.81 2.39 -24.37
N GLY A 407 -23.52 3.26 -25.10
CA GLY A 407 -23.23 4.70 -25.11
C GLY A 407 -21.86 5.04 -25.71
N THR A 408 -21.37 4.19 -26.65
CA THR A 408 -20.04 4.34 -27.27
C THR A 408 -20.17 4.48 -28.78
N GLN A 409 -19.06 4.67 -29.48
CA GLN A 409 -19.02 4.74 -30.94
C GLN A 409 -18.70 3.38 -31.56
N VAL A 410 -19.11 3.18 -32.83
CA VAL A 410 -18.78 1.95 -33.58
C VAL A 410 -17.27 1.71 -33.67
N GLN A 411 -16.47 2.77 -33.69
CA GLN A 411 -15.02 2.72 -33.69
C GLN A 411 -14.48 2.07 -32.42
N ASP A 412 -15.10 2.36 -31.25
CA ASP A 412 -14.71 1.76 -29.96
C ASP A 412 -15.00 0.26 -29.95
N VAL A 413 -16.15 -0.16 -30.50
CA VAL A 413 -16.49 -1.58 -30.66
C VAL A 413 -15.48 -2.28 -31.57
N ASN A 414 -15.10 -1.64 -32.68
CA ASN A 414 -14.09 -2.19 -33.60
C ASN A 414 -12.72 -2.33 -32.92
N LYS A 415 -12.32 -1.33 -32.13
CA LYS A 415 -11.05 -1.34 -31.38
C LYS A 415 -11.03 -2.50 -30.37
N LEU A 416 -12.12 -2.68 -29.61
CA LEU A 416 -12.25 -3.79 -28.67
C LEU A 416 -12.12 -5.15 -29.36
N LEU A 417 -12.86 -5.36 -30.46
CA LEU A 417 -12.85 -6.64 -31.20
C LEU A 417 -11.46 -6.94 -31.78
N LYS A 418 -10.75 -5.90 -32.27
CA LYS A 418 -9.39 -6.05 -32.76
C LYS A 418 -8.41 -6.44 -31.64
N GLN A 419 -8.47 -5.75 -30.50
CA GLN A 419 -7.65 -6.07 -29.33
C GLN A 419 -7.91 -7.49 -28.82
N PHE A 420 -9.17 -7.90 -28.80
CA PHE A 420 -9.55 -9.25 -28.41
C PHE A 420 -9.00 -10.32 -29.37
N ASP A 421 -9.08 -10.12 -30.69
CA ASP A 421 -8.52 -11.03 -31.68
C ASP A 421 -6.99 -11.14 -31.57
N GLU A 422 -6.29 -10.02 -31.37
CA GLU A 422 -4.84 -10.00 -31.14
C GLU A 422 -4.46 -10.80 -29.89
N MET A 423 -5.22 -10.64 -28.80
CA MET A 423 -5.03 -11.38 -27.56
C MET A 423 -5.30 -12.88 -27.75
N GLN A 424 -6.39 -13.26 -28.42
CA GLN A 424 -6.66 -14.68 -28.75
C GLN A 424 -5.52 -15.31 -29.55
N ARG A 425 -4.99 -14.58 -30.55
CA ARG A 425 -3.85 -15.05 -31.36
C ARG A 425 -2.59 -15.23 -30.50
N MET A 426 -2.33 -14.33 -29.56
CA MET A 426 -1.20 -14.43 -28.64
C MET A 426 -1.36 -15.66 -27.74
N MET A 427 -2.54 -15.88 -27.20
CA MET A 427 -2.84 -17.04 -26.35
C MET A 427 -2.74 -18.37 -27.12
N LYS A 428 -3.21 -18.43 -28.37
CA LYS A 428 -3.03 -19.60 -29.24
C LYS A 428 -1.54 -19.88 -29.56
N LYS A 429 -0.72 -18.84 -29.68
CA LYS A 429 0.74 -19.00 -29.87
C LYS A 429 1.42 -19.53 -28.59
N MET A 430 1.03 -19.05 -27.41
CA MET A 430 1.55 -19.52 -26.13
C MET A 430 1.24 -21.01 -25.91
N ARG A 431 0.04 -21.48 -26.27
CA ARG A 431 -0.39 -22.88 -26.17
C ARG A 431 0.44 -23.82 -27.05
N LYS A 432 0.90 -23.39 -28.23
CA LYS A 432 1.71 -24.19 -29.18
C LYS A 432 3.21 -24.28 -28.83
N GLY A 433 3.61 -24.13 -27.58
CA GLY A 433 5.01 -24.30 -27.14
C GLY A 433 5.82 -23.02 -27.02
N GLY A 434 5.18 -21.85 -27.05
CA GLY A 434 5.85 -20.56 -26.95
C GLY A 434 6.30 -20.18 -25.54
N MET A 435 5.81 -20.84 -24.50
CA MET A 435 6.10 -20.50 -23.11
C MET A 435 7.59 -20.65 -22.75
N ALA A 436 8.25 -21.71 -23.22
CA ALA A 436 9.67 -21.92 -23.00
C ALA A 436 10.56 -20.92 -23.79
N LYS A 437 10.13 -20.48 -24.98
CA LYS A 437 10.80 -19.43 -25.75
C LYS A 437 10.58 -18.04 -25.15
N MET A 438 9.40 -17.76 -24.60
CA MET A 438 9.07 -16.47 -23.99
C MET A 438 9.78 -16.30 -22.63
N MET A 439 9.88 -17.36 -21.81
CA MET A 439 10.69 -17.33 -20.58
C MET A 439 12.19 -17.12 -20.86
N ARG A 440 12.75 -17.72 -21.91
CA ARG A 440 14.12 -17.42 -22.33
C ARG A 440 14.29 -16.00 -22.86
N GLY A 441 13.27 -15.45 -23.54
CA GLY A 441 13.25 -14.05 -23.99
C GLY A 441 13.15 -13.05 -22.83
N MET A 442 12.36 -13.35 -21.81
CA MET A 442 12.26 -12.52 -20.59
C MET A 442 13.52 -12.59 -19.73
N GLN A 443 14.18 -13.73 -19.61
CA GLN A 443 15.49 -13.83 -18.97
C GLN A 443 16.56 -13.01 -19.72
N GLY A 444 16.48 -12.94 -21.04
CA GLY A 444 17.34 -12.08 -21.87
C GLY A 444 17.04 -10.58 -21.73
N LEU A 445 15.78 -10.19 -21.45
CA LEU A 445 15.38 -8.80 -21.20
C LEU A 445 15.72 -8.31 -19.78
N MET A 446 15.75 -9.19 -18.78
CA MET A 446 16.18 -8.85 -17.42
C MET A 446 17.72 -8.77 -17.29
N GLY A 447 18.45 -9.37 -18.23
CA GLY A 447 19.94 -9.32 -18.28
C GLY A 447 20.53 -8.25 -19.21
N GLY A 448 19.74 -7.56 -20.01
CA GLY A 448 20.18 -6.53 -20.94
C GLY A 448 19.22 -5.34 -20.95
N GLY A 449 19.70 -4.18 -20.54
CA GLY A 449 18.97 -2.94 -20.28
C GLY A 449 17.78 -2.63 -21.18
N LEU A 450 16.86 -1.91 -20.60
CA LEU A 450 15.55 -1.41 -21.08
C LEU A 450 15.53 -0.64 -22.42
N GLY A 451 16.20 -1.16 -23.47
CA GLY A 451 16.23 -0.50 -24.79
C GLY A 451 15.12 -0.94 -25.79
N GLY A 452 14.29 -1.94 -25.45
CA GLY A 452 13.45 -2.63 -26.43
C GLY A 452 11.93 -2.35 -26.41
N LEU A 453 11.40 -1.63 -25.44
CA LEU A 453 9.94 -1.43 -25.30
C LEU A 453 9.34 -0.28 -26.12
N GLY A 454 10.18 0.53 -26.78
CA GLY A 454 9.72 1.66 -27.62
C GLY A 454 9.15 1.28 -28.98
N GLY A 455 9.29 0.02 -29.41
CA GLY A 455 8.89 -0.43 -30.76
C GLY A 455 7.47 -1.00 -30.88
N MET A 456 6.80 -1.27 -29.78
CA MET A 456 5.51 -2.00 -29.80
C MET A 456 4.26 -1.09 -29.84
N PHE A 457 4.42 0.23 -29.73
CA PHE A 457 3.34 1.21 -29.71
C PHE A 457 3.35 2.22 -30.89
N ARG A 458 4.18 1.96 -31.91
CA ARG A 458 4.14 2.75 -33.15
C ARG A 458 3.51 1.90 -34.27
N ARG A 459 2.20 1.96 -34.37
CA ARG A 459 1.41 1.96 -35.63
C ARG A 459 -0.08 1.96 -35.30
#